data_9b41c739ea47d9d97ac12d84adb54323
#
_entry.id   9b41c739ea47d9d97ac12d84adb54323
#
_cell.length_a   1.000
_cell.length_b   1.000
_cell.length_c   1.000
_cell.angle_alpha   90.00
_cell.angle_beta   90.00
_cell.angle_gamma   90.00
#
_symmetry.space_group_name_H-M   'P 1'
#
loop_
_entity.id
_entity.type
_entity.pdbx_description
1 polymer ?
#
loop_
_entity_poly.entity_id
_entity_poly.type
_entity_poly.pdbx_seq_one_letter_code
_entity_poly.pdbx_strand_id
1 'polypeptide(L)'
;MKGGMLAIAMMLCANGLRAEPQVQRLSFAIMRNGQQIGQHDMEIARDGGAAIVDFRTQIEVKVMFIKAYSFSYAGREIWNGDSFASFQSRTNDNGKPHAVTASATADKTAITADGKTIEASGNVIPASFWNLAFVTRTSFFHTETGLPLKIMVSDLGVEQIATRMGPKPARHFRLTGGLERDLWFDQTGAPLRYQLKGSDNSVITSEALQ
;
A
#
# COMPACT_ATOMS: atom_id res chain seq x y z
N MET A 1 58.83 -23.39 -44.55
CA MET A 1 58.30 -23.63 -43.20
C MET A 1 57.37 -22.47 -42.88
N LYS A 2 56.05 -22.71 -42.91
CA LYS A 2 55.01 -21.71 -42.66
C LYS A 2 54.36 -22.03 -41.29
N GLY A 3 54.68 -21.20 -40.26
CA GLY A 3 54.07 -21.32 -38.97
C GLY A 3 52.70 -20.65 -38.92
N GLY A 4 51.65 -21.42 -38.72
CA GLY A 4 50.29 -20.92 -38.50
C GLY A 4 50.10 -20.50 -37.07
N MET A 5 49.69 -19.25 -36.85
CA MET A 5 49.37 -18.69 -35.53
C MET A 5 47.87 -18.93 -35.26
N LEU A 6 47.58 -19.82 -34.32
CA LEU A 6 46.21 -20.14 -33.88
C LEU A 6 45.76 -19.06 -32.90
N ALA A 7 44.81 -18.22 -33.30
CA ALA A 7 44.20 -17.23 -32.41
C ALA A 7 43.04 -17.90 -31.63
N ILE A 8 43.22 -18.07 -30.34
CA ILE A 8 42.16 -18.51 -29.41
C ILE A 8 41.31 -17.30 -29.07
N ALA A 9 40.07 -17.26 -29.61
CA ALA A 9 39.06 -16.26 -29.20
C ALA A 9 38.45 -16.66 -27.83
N MET A 10 38.81 -15.93 -26.79
CA MET A 10 38.25 -16.09 -25.47
C MET A 10 36.88 -15.41 -25.42
N MET A 11 35.82 -16.21 -25.46
CA MET A 11 34.43 -15.73 -25.34
C MET A 11 34.12 -15.45 -23.88
N LEU A 12 34.18 -14.18 -23.48
CA LEU A 12 33.73 -13.73 -22.15
C LEU A 12 32.18 -13.83 -22.11
N CYS A 13 31.68 -14.87 -21.46
CA CYS A 13 30.27 -14.91 -21.04
C CYS A 13 30.08 -13.88 -19.93
N ALA A 14 29.53 -12.71 -20.25
CA ALA A 14 29.04 -11.76 -19.28
C ALA A 14 27.78 -12.36 -18.60
N ASN A 15 27.98 -13.05 -17.48
CA ASN A 15 26.87 -13.37 -16.58
C ASN A 15 26.34 -12.05 -16.03
N GLY A 16 25.22 -11.58 -16.56
CA GLY A 16 24.48 -10.45 -16.00
C GLY A 16 24.08 -10.81 -14.57
N LEU A 17 24.74 -10.21 -13.59
CA LEU A 17 24.35 -10.26 -12.19
C LEU A 17 22.92 -9.65 -12.11
N ARG A 18 21.91 -10.51 -12.01
CA ARG A 18 20.56 -10.08 -11.67
C ARG A 18 20.59 -9.61 -10.21
N ALA A 19 20.26 -8.35 -9.98
CA ALA A 19 20.15 -7.84 -8.61
C ALA A 19 19.10 -8.65 -7.86
N GLU A 20 19.38 -9.05 -6.63
CA GLU A 20 18.38 -9.71 -5.79
C GLU A 20 17.24 -8.74 -5.47
N PRO A 21 15.99 -9.24 -5.39
CA PRO A 21 14.84 -8.43 -5.03
C PRO A 21 15.07 -7.74 -3.68
N GLN A 22 14.86 -6.43 -3.62
CA GLN A 22 14.90 -5.69 -2.37
C GLN A 22 13.56 -5.83 -1.66
N VAL A 23 13.58 -6.38 -0.44
CA VAL A 23 12.38 -6.54 0.39
C VAL A 23 12.40 -5.55 1.55
N GLN A 24 11.40 -4.69 1.61
CA GLN A 24 11.15 -3.76 2.71
C GLN A 24 9.92 -4.23 3.50
N ARG A 25 10.04 -4.28 4.84
CA ARG A 25 8.93 -4.62 5.73
C ARG A 25 8.60 -3.43 6.61
N LEU A 26 7.33 -3.08 6.67
CA LEU A 26 6.78 -2.01 7.50
C LEU A 26 5.67 -2.59 8.36
N SER A 27 5.72 -2.29 9.66
CA SER A 27 4.68 -2.70 10.61
C SER A 27 4.15 -1.47 11.33
N PHE A 28 2.83 -1.42 11.52
CA PHE A 28 2.13 -0.31 12.16
C PHE A 28 1.26 -0.83 13.31
N ALA A 29 1.34 -0.21 14.47
CA ALA A 29 0.36 -0.39 15.51
C ALA A 29 -0.89 0.42 15.19
N ILE A 30 -2.06 -0.21 15.23
CA ILE A 30 -3.34 0.48 15.09
C ILE A 30 -3.84 0.84 16.47
N MET A 31 -3.97 2.14 16.72
CA MET A 31 -4.33 2.72 18.00
C MET A 31 -5.72 3.36 17.92
N ARG A 32 -6.52 3.24 18.97
CA ARG A 32 -7.79 3.94 19.15
C ARG A 32 -7.84 4.46 20.59
N ASN A 33 -7.97 5.79 20.74
CA ASN A 33 -7.99 6.44 22.07
C ASN A 33 -6.81 6.03 22.97
N GLY A 34 -5.60 5.90 22.39
CA GLY A 34 -4.39 5.50 23.11
C GLY A 34 -4.24 4.00 23.39
N GLN A 35 -5.23 3.17 23.06
CA GLN A 35 -5.17 1.71 23.19
C GLN A 35 -4.86 1.06 21.85
N GLN A 36 -3.92 0.11 21.83
CA GLN A 36 -3.67 -0.69 20.63
C GLN A 36 -4.82 -1.68 20.43
N ILE A 37 -5.45 -1.60 19.25
CA ILE A 37 -6.56 -2.46 18.84
C ILE A 37 -6.20 -3.40 17.69
N GLY A 38 -5.02 -3.24 17.11
CA GLY A 38 -4.62 -4.06 15.95
C GLY A 38 -3.23 -3.76 15.44
N GLN A 39 -2.94 -4.37 14.30
CA GLN A 39 -1.67 -4.23 13.58
C GLN A 39 -1.94 -4.21 12.07
N HIS A 40 -1.14 -3.46 11.35
CA HIS A 40 -1.09 -3.44 9.89
C HIS A 40 0.36 -3.66 9.44
N ASP A 41 0.56 -4.66 8.60
CA ASP A 41 1.87 -5.03 8.06
C ASP A 41 1.88 -4.86 6.54
N MET A 42 3.00 -4.40 6.01
CA MET A 42 3.29 -4.32 4.58
C MET A 42 4.63 -4.97 4.29
N GLU A 43 4.67 -5.81 3.26
CA GLU A 43 5.91 -6.31 2.67
C GLU A 43 5.98 -5.83 1.22
N ILE A 44 7.04 -5.08 0.88
CA ILE A 44 7.25 -4.49 -0.43
C ILE A 44 8.48 -5.15 -1.05
N ALA A 45 8.28 -5.99 -2.05
CA ALA A 45 9.35 -6.60 -2.83
C ALA A 45 9.53 -5.84 -4.15
N ARG A 46 10.75 -5.37 -4.45
CA ARG A 46 11.09 -4.65 -5.68
C ARG A 46 12.11 -5.44 -6.48
N ASP A 47 11.83 -5.67 -7.78
CA ASP A 47 12.73 -6.32 -8.74
C ASP A 47 12.60 -5.64 -10.11
N GLY A 48 13.70 -5.06 -10.62
CA GLY A 48 13.78 -4.54 -11.98
C GLY A 48 12.71 -3.49 -12.36
N GLY A 49 12.29 -2.65 -11.41
CA GLY A 49 11.25 -1.64 -11.62
C GLY A 49 9.82 -2.13 -11.34
N ALA A 50 9.61 -3.42 -11.12
CA ALA A 50 8.35 -3.95 -10.60
C ALA A 50 8.31 -3.87 -9.07
N ALA A 51 7.12 -3.69 -8.50
CA ALA A 51 6.88 -3.81 -7.07
C ALA A 51 5.69 -4.74 -6.81
N ILE A 52 5.89 -5.67 -5.89
CA ILE A 52 4.82 -6.50 -5.32
C ILE A 52 4.67 -6.08 -3.87
N VAL A 53 3.44 -5.73 -3.48
CA VAL A 53 3.15 -5.27 -2.13
C VAL A 53 2.09 -6.16 -1.51
N ASP A 54 2.46 -6.83 -0.43
CA ASP A 54 1.56 -7.63 0.38
C ASP A 54 1.15 -6.86 1.63
N PHE A 55 -0.14 -6.86 1.91
CA PHE A 55 -0.74 -6.20 3.07
C PHE A 55 -1.42 -7.21 3.96
N ARG A 56 -1.32 -6.99 5.27
CA ARG A 56 -2.09 -7.72 6.28
C ARG A 56 -2.53 -6.76 7.37
N THR A 57 -3.83 -6.76 7.68
CA THR A 57 -4.38 -5.99 8.80
C THR A 57 -5.19 -6.91 9.68
N GLN A 58 -5.02 -6.76 10.99
CA GLN A 58 -5.83 -7.43 12.00
C GLN A 58 -6.22 -6.45 13.08
N ILE A 59 -7.52 -6.37 13.38
CA ILE A 59 -8.09 -5.53 14.43
C ILE A 59 -9.01 -6.37 15.29
N GLU A 60 -8.90 -6.24 16.59
CA GLU A 60 -9.82 -6.82 17.57
C GLU A 60 -10.12 -5.81 18.66
N VAL A 61 -11.40 -5.46 18.82
CA VAL A 61 -11.87 -4.59 19.88
C VAL A 61 -12.64 -5.42 20.90
N LYS A 62 -12.22 -5.39 22.16
CA LYS A 62 -12.89 -6.05 23.29
C LYS A 62 -13.52 -5.02 24.21
N VAL A 63 -14.72 -5.32 24.69
CA VAL A 63 -15.42 -4.56 25.72
C VAL A 63 -15.75 -5.53 26.85
N MET A 64 -15.23 -5.28 28.06
CA MET A 64 -15.42 -6.16 29.22
C MET A 64 -15.17 -7.66 28.89
N PHE A 65 -14.02 -7.95 28.25
CA PHE A 65 -13.59 -9.29 27.83
C PHE A 65 -14.40 -9.95 26.69
N ILE A 66 -15.47 -9.28 26.21
CA ILE A 66 -16.26 -9.75 25.08
C ILE A 66 -15.70 -9.12 23.80
N LYS A 67 -15.52 -9.93 22.76
CA LYS A 67 -15.15 -9.46 21.43
C LYS A 67 -16.30 -8.68 20.82
N ALA A 68 -16.17 -7.37 20.78
CA ALA A 68 -17.18 -6.45 20.26
C ALA A 68 -17.05 -6.21 18.75
N TYR A 69 -15.81 -6.31 18.21
CA TYR A 69 -15.53 -6.11 16.80
C TYR A 69 -14.28 -6.88 16.39
N SER A 70 -14.26 -7.40 15.17
CA SER A 70 -13.06 -7.97 14.56
C SER A 70 -13.00 -7.63 13.08
N PHE A 71 -11.79 -7.36 12.63
CA PHE A 71 -11.51 -7.08 11.22
C PHE A 71 -10.22 -7.81 10.81
N SER A 72 -10.26 -8.44 9.65
CA SER A 72 -9.06 -8.98 9.02
C SER A 72 -9.06 -8.62 7.54
N TYR A 73 -7.89 -8.23 7.06
CA TYR A 73 -7.66 -7.87 5.67
C TYR A 73 -6.34 -8.47 5.20
N ALA A 74 -6.33 -9.03 4.01
CA ALA A 74 -5.14 -9.43 3.29
C ALA A 74 -5.27 -8.94 1.84
N GLY A 75 -4.26 -8.26 1.35
CA GLY A 75 -4.24 -7.71 0.00
C GLY A 75 -2.89 -7.88 -0.66
N ARG A 76 -2.87 -7.89 -1.98
CA ARG A 76 -1.67 -7.87 -2.81
C ARG A 76 -1.85 -6.91 -3.97
N GLU A 77 -0.84 -6.09 -4.21
CA GLU A 77 -0.73 -5.18 -5.35
C GLU A 77 0.48 -5.54 -6.19
N ILE A 78 0.35 -5.35 -7.50
CA ILE A 78 1.46 -5.44 -8.45
C ILE A 78 1.54 -4.12 -9.20
N TRP A 79 2.74 -3.56 -9.26
CA TRP A 79 3.05 -2.30 -9.92
C TRP A 79 4.22 -2.49 -10.89
N ASN A 80 4.19 -1.80 -12.03
CA ASN A 80 5.28 -1.71 -12.99
C ASN A 80 5.73 -0.25 -13.04
N GLY A 81 6.84 0.08 -12.37
CA GLY A 81 7.20 1.46 -12.10
C GLY A 81 6.09 2.17 -11.31
N ASP A 82 5.63 3.31 -11.82
CA ASP A 82 4.53 4.10 -11.24
C ASP A 82 3.14 3.69 -11.74
N SER A 83 3.05 2.63 -12.54
CA SER A 83 1.79 2.15 -13.10
C SER A 83 1.25 0.98 -12.30
N PHE A 84 0.03 1.13 -11.78
CA PHE A 84 -0.71 0.04 -11.16
C PHE A 84 -1.06 -1.02 -12.23
N ALA A 85 -0.82 -2.30 -11.94
CA ALA A 85 -1.09 -3.42 -12.83
C ALA A 85 -2.23 -4.30 -12.34
N SER A 86 -2.18 -4.78 -11.10
CA SER A 86 -3.22 -5.65 -10.56
C SER A 86 -3.34 -5.58 -9.04
N PHE A 87 -4.50 -5.97 -8.55
CA PHE A 87 -4.86 -5.99 -7.13
C PHE A 87 -5.71 -7.21 -6.83
N GLN A 88 -5.53 -7.76 -5.64
CA GLN A 88 -6.46 -8.70 -5.03
C GLN A 88 -6.53 -8.48 -3.52
N SER A 89 -7.71 -8.62 -2.95
CA SER A 89 -7.89 -8.59 -1.50
C SER A 89 -8.96 -9.54 -1.02
N ARG A 90 -8.86 -9.88 0.26
CA ARG A 90 -9.91 -10.55 1.04
C ARG A 90 -10.04 -9.85 2.37
N THR A 91 -11.25 -9.51 2.71
CA THR A 91 -11.62 -8.84 3.96
C THR A 91 -12.63 -9.68 4.70
N ASN A 92 -12.52 -9.73 6.02
CA ASN A 92 -13.61 -10.17 6.88
C ASN A 92 -13.89 -9.03 7.86
N ASP A 93 -15.01 -8.34 7.65
CA ASP A 93 -15.47 -7.25 8.51
C ASP A 93 -16.54 -7.79 9.45
N ASN A 94 -16.15 -8.10 10.69
CA ASN A 94 -17.04 -8.58 11.75
C ASN A 94 -17.92 -9.76 11.31
N GLY A 95 -17.32 -10.74 10.59
CA GLY A 95 -18.01 -11.92 10.06
C GLY A 95 -18.57 -11.76 8.65
N LYS A 96 -18.49 -10.56 8.03
CA LYS A 96 -18.91 -10.32 6.64
C LYS A 96 -17.70 -10.42 5.71
N PRO A 97 -17.60 -11.46 4.87
CA PRO A 97 -16.50 -11.60 3.93
C PRO A 97 -16.71 -10.72 2.69
N HIS A 98 -15.62 -10.14 2.19
CA HIS A 98 -15.54 -9.42 0.93
C HIS A 98 -14.31 -9.85 0.15
N ALA A 99 -14.38 -9.84 -1.17
CA ALA A 99 -13.26 -10.09 -2.05
C ALA A 99 -13.24 -9.08 -3.18
N VAL A 100 -12.07 -8.49 -3.45
CA VAL A 100 -11.88 -7.54 -4.53
C VAL A 100 -10.70 -8.00 -5.37
N THR A 101 -10.87 -7.96 -6.69
CA THR A 101 -9.78 -8.08 -7.66
C THR A 101 -9.83 -6.90 -8.62
N ALA A 102 -8.67 -6.44 -9.07
CA ALA A 102 -8.63 -5.44 -10.14
C ALA A 102 -7.46 -5.72 -11.08
N SER A 103 -7.62 -5.35 -12.34
CA SER A 103 -6.58 -5.35 -13.36
C SER A 103 -6.64 -4.06 -14.16
N ALA A 104 -5.49 -3.45 -14.39
CA ALA A 104 -5.40 -2.17 -15.08
C ALA A 104 -4.61 -2.28 -16.36
N THR A 105 -5.04 -1.52 -17.36
CA THR A 105 -4.29 -1.13 -18.55
C THR A 105 -4.07 0.38 -18.54
N ALA A 106 -3.46 0.94 -19.59
CA ALA A 106 -3.35 2.39 -19.72
C ALA A 106 -4.72 3.07 -19.82
N ASP A 107 -5.70 2.42 -20.45
CA ASP A 107 -6.98 3.02 -20.84
C ASP A 107 -8.11 2.72 -19.86
N LYS A 108 -8.02 1.63 -19.10
CA LYS A 108 -9.07 1.22 -18.17
C LYS A 108 -8.57 0.37 -17.02
N THR A 109 -9.35 0.37 -15.94
CA THR A 109 -9.22 -0.53 -14.80
C THR A 109 -10.52 -1.30 -14.62
N ALA A 110 -10.46 -2.63 -14.73
CA ALA A 110 -11.56 -3.53 -14.41
C ALA A 110 -11.47 -3.92 -12.94
N ILE A 111 -12.55 -3.70 -12.17
CA ILE A 111 -12.62 -3.97 -10.72
C ILE A 111 -13.77 -4.93 -10.49
N THR A 112 -13.49 -6.08 -9.89
CA THR A 112 -14.51 -7.06 -9.50
C THR A 112 -14.57 -7.13 -7.98
N ALA A 113 -15.75 -6.85 -7.44
CA ALA A 113 -16.03 -6.89 -6.02
C ALA A 113 -17.22 -7.82 -5.76
N ASP A 114 -17.04 -8.84 -4.93
CA ASP A 114 -18.06 -9.83 -4.57
C ASP A 114 -18.82 -10.38 -5.79
N GLY A 115 -18.07 -10.66 -6.87
CA GLY A 115 -18.60 -11.22 -8.12
C GLY A 115 -19.22 -10.20 -9.11
N LYS A 116 -19.23 -8.90 -8.78
CA LYS A 116 -19.71 -7.83 -9.68
C LYS A 116 -18.53 -7.05 -10.26
N THR A 117 -18.48 -6.91 -11.57
CA THR A 117 -17.41 -6.19 -12.25
C THR A 117 -17.89 -4.82 -12.72
N ILE A 118 -17.06 -3.81 -12.50
CA ILE A 118 -17.19 -2.47 -13.06
C ILE A 118 -15.93 -2.13 -13.83
N GLU A 119 -16.04 -1.31 -14.87
CA GLU A 119 -14.92 -0.74 -15.60
C GLU A 119 -14.83 0.76 -15.33
N ALA A 120 -13.64 1.21 -14.94
CA ALA A 120 -13.32 2.63 -14.77
C ALA A 120 -12.34 3.06 -15.86
N SER A 121 -12.53 4.25 -16.41
CA SER A 121 -11.64 4.81 -17.43
C SER A 121 -10.28 5.18 -16.81
N GLY A 122 -9.21 4.86 -17.52
CA GLY A 122 -7.83 5.14 -17.12
C GLY A 122 -7.27 4.16 -16.08
N ASN A 123 -6.03 4.43 -15.68
CA ASN A 123 -5.34 3.65 -14.64
C ASN A 123 -5.79 4.14 -13.25
N VAL A 124 -6.93 3.63 -12.78
CA VAL A 124 -7.48 3.89 -11.44
C VAL A 124 -6.76 2.99 -10.44
N ILE A 125 -6.23 3.55 -9.36
CA ILE A 125 -5.38 2.84 -8.40
C ILE A 125 -6.14 2.49 -7.10
N PRO A 126 -5.68 1.46 -6.35
CA PRO A 126 -6.24 1.15 -5.03
C PRO A 126 -5.93 2.27 -4.01
N ALA A 127 -6.86 2.49 -3.08
CA ALA A 127 -6.71 3.47 -1.99
C ALA A 127 -5.90 2.89 -0.82
N SER A 128 -4.72 2.34 -1.11
CA SER A 128 -3.81 1.72 -0.14
C SER A 128 -2.76 2.68 0.42
N PHE A 129 -2.38 3.71 -0.36
CA PHE A 129 -1.48 4.80 0.03
C PHE A 129 -0.11 4.36 0.58
N TRP A 130 0.44 3.26 0.09
CA TRP A 130 1.75 2.78 0.53
C TRP A 130 2.93 3.53 -0.11
N ASN A 131 2.70 4.23 -1.21
CA ASN A 131 3.66 5.05 -1.94
C ASN A 131 3.03 6.40 -2.33
N LEU A 132 3.82 7.32 -2.84
CA LEU A 132 3.36 8.67 -3.20
C LEU A 132 2.65 8.77 -4.57
N ALA A 133 2.36 7.65 -5.26
CA ALA A 133 1.65 7.67 -6.54
C ALA A 133 0.24 8.28 -6.42
N PHE A 134 -0.36 8.30 -5.23
CA PHE A 134 -1.67 8.90 -4.98
C PHE A 134 -1.67 10.44 -5.11
N VAL A 135 -0.53 11.12 -4.93
CA VAL A 135 -0.46 12.59 -4.84
C VAL A 135 -0.99 13.28 -6.11
N THR A 136 -0.78 12.66 -7.26
CA THR A 136 -1.23 13.20 -8.57
C THR A 136 -2.52 12.58 -9.08
N ARG A 137 -3.22 11.77 -8.27
CA ARG A 137 -4.43 11.06 -8.67
C ARG A 137 -5.66 11.62 -7.98
N THR A 138 -6.81 11.50 -8.64
CA THR A 138 -8.12 11.89 -8.10
C THR A 138 -9.14 10.74 -8.13
N SER A 139 -8.80 9.64 -8.82
CA SER A 139 -9.66 8.48 -9.00
C SER A 139 -9.01 7.24 -8.42
N PHE A 140 -9.72 6.61 -7.49
CA PHE A 140 -9.27 5.44 -6.74
C PHE A 140 -10.40 4.42 -6.65
N PHE A 141 -10.08 3.23 -6.17
CA PHE A 141 -11.09 2.29 -5.68
C PHE A 141 -10.78 1.86 -4.24
N HIS A 142 -11.85 1.59 -3.49
CA HIS A 142 -11.73 1.13 -2.11
C HIS A 142 -11.19 -0.30 -2.06
N THR A 143 -10.15 -0.53 -1.32
CA THR A 143 -9.40 -1.81 -1.29
C THR A 143 -10.20 -2.98 -0.70
N GLU A 144 -11.25 -2.71 0.08
CA GLU A 144 -12.06 -3.71 0.76
C GLU A 144 -13.38 -3.99 0.04
N THR A 145 -13.93 -2.98 -0.65
CA THR A 145 -15.27 -3.06 -1.26
C THR A 145 -15.27 -2.90 -2.78
N GLY A 146 -14.13 -2.49 -3.38
CA GLY A 146 -14.02 -2.22 -4.81
C GLY A 146 -14.78 -0.98 -5.30
N LEU A 147 -15.45 -0.24 -4.41
CA LEU A 147 -16.24 0.94 -4.78
C LEU A 147 -15.33 2.06 -5.34
N PRO A 148 -15.75 2.73 -6.42
CA PRO A 148 -15.04 3.89 -6.94
C PRO A 148 -15.00 5.03 -5.93
N LEU A 149 -13.84 5.68 -5.82
CA LEU A 149 -13.62 6.82 -4.92
C LEU A 149 -13.09 8.01 -5.71
N LYS A 150 -13.65 9.18 -5.43
CA LYS A 150 -13.08 10.48 -5.84
C LYS A 150 -12.46 11.12 -4.61
N ILE A 151 -11.16 11.31 -4.64
CA ILE A 151 -10.38 11.83 -3.52
C ILE A 151 -9.62 13.08 -3.97
N MET A 152 -9.68 14.12 -3.17
CA MET A 152 -8.83 15.29 -3.29
C MET A 152 -7.66 15.15 -2.32
N VAL A 153 -6.47 15.41 -2.81
CA VAL A 153 -5.23 15.35 -2.03
C VAL A 153 -4.72 16.76 -1.81
N SER A 154 -4.57 17.15 -0.55
CA SER A 154 -3.96 18.42 -0.15
C SER A 154 -2.60 18.15 0.51
N ASP A 155 -1.55 18.76 -0.02
CA ASP A 155 -0.23 18.75 0.58
C ASP A 155 -0.14 19.87 1.62
N LEU A 156 0.02 19.52 2.89
CA LEU A 156 0.10 20.46 4.01
C LEU A 156 1.55 20.81 4.40
N GLY A 157 2.53 20.31 3.63
CA GLY A 157 3.94 20.57 3.87
C GLY A 157 4.58 19.59 4.86
N VAL A 158 5.73 20.00 5.40
CA VAL A 158 6.52 19.18 6.34
C VAL A 158 6.31 19.69 7.75
N GLU A 159 6.03 18.78 8.67
CA GLU A 159 5.91 19.05 10.10
C GLU A 159 6.66 18.02 10.94
N GLN A 160 6.89 18.31 12.21
CA GLN A 160 7.46 17.36 13.16
C GLN A 160 6.34 16.52 13.77
N ILE A 161 6.40 15.21 13.63
CA ILE A 161 5.49 14.30 14.29
C ILE A 161 6.20 13.49 15.38
N ALA A 162 5.54 13.28 16.51
CA ALA A 162 6.03 12.33 17.50
C ALA A 162 5.92 10.91 16.94
N THR A 163 6.97 10.13 17.02
CA THR A 163 6.99 8.71 16.70
C THR A 163 7.54 7.91 17.89
N ARG A 164 7.45 6.59 17.86
CA ARG A 164 8.03 5.72 18.90
C ARG A 164 9.56 5.87 19.00
N MET A 165 10.21 6.28 17.91
CA MET A 165 11.67 6.50 17.83
C MET A 165 12.06 7.95 18.10
N GLY A 166 11.15 8.79 18.58
CA GLY A 166 11.32 10.23 18.79
C GLY A 166 10.70 11.07 17.67
N PRO A 167 10.83 12.40 17.75
CA PRO A 167 10.29 13.30 16.74
C PRO A 167 10.97 13.07 15.37
N LYS A 168 10.16 13.01 14.31
CA LYS A 168 10.65 12.90 12.93
C LYS A 168 9.98 13.94 12.03
N PRO A 169 10.70 14.56 11.09
CA PRO A 169 10.09 15.37 10.05
C PRO A 169 9.28 14.46 9.12
N ALA A 170 8.05 14.86 8.81
CA ALA A 170 7.16 14.11 7.95
C ALA A 170 6.35 15.05 7.06
N ARG A 171 6.20 14.69 5.77
CA ARG A 171 5.32 15.40 4.85
C ARG A 171 3.88 14.94 5.08
N HIS A 172 3.02 15.90 5.34
CA HIS A 172 1.62 15.69 5.69
C HIS A 172 0.74 15.87 4.47
N PHE A 173 -0.07 14.87 4.16
CA PHE A 173 -1.12 14.94 3.15
C PHE A 173 -2.48 14.74 3.80
N ARG A 174 -3.46 15.54 3.37
CA ARG A 174 -4.86 15.37 3.75
C ARG A 174 -5.67 14.91 2.56
N LEU A 175 -6.43 13.85 2.77
CA LEU A 175 -7.38 13.31 1.81
C LEU A 175 -8.79 13.70 2.21
N THR A 176 -9.59 14.16 1.22
CA THR A 176 -11.01 14.51 1.41
C THR A 176 -11.86 14.00 0.25
N GLY A 177 -13.17 13.93 0.44
CA GLY A 177 -14.13 13.44 -0.55
C GLY A 177 -14.61 12.03 -0.26
N GLY A 178 -14.38 11.08 -1.15
CA GLY A 178 -14.83 9.68 -0.96
C GLY A 178 -14.13 8.94 0.18
N LEU A 179 -13.03 9.48 0.70
CA LEU A 179 -12.29 8.96 1.83
C LEU A 179 -11.62 10.13 2.57
N GLU A 180 -11.75 10.16 3.90
CA GLU A 180 -11.12 11.18 4.72
C GLU A 180 -9.99 10.56 5.55
N ARG A 181 -8.75 11.01 5.31
CA ARG A 181 -7.55 10.56 6.03
C ARG A 181 -6.49 11.63 6.06
N ASP A 182 -5.68 11.61 7.11
CA ASP A 182 -4.39 12.29 7.18
C ASP A 182 -3.27 11.26 7.06
N LEU A 183 -2.26 11.56 6.25
CA LEU A 183 -1.16 10.66 5.91
C LEU A 183 0.16 11.39 6.10
N TRP A 184 1.15 10.73 6.74
CA TRP A 184 2.49 11.27 6.92
C TRP A 184 3.53 10.33 6.36
N PHE A 185 4.43 10.90 5.56
CA PHE A 185 5.51 10.19 4.90
C PHE A 185 6.86 10.79 5.28
N ASP A 186 7.88 9.96 5.38
CA ASP A 186 9.25 10.44 5.56
C ASP A 186 9.84 11.02 4.26
N GLN A 187 11.09 11.47 4.33
CA GLN A 187 11.79 12.07 3.19
C GLN A 187 12.06 11.05 2.06
N THR A 188 12.02 9.75 2.33
CA THR A 188 12.20 8.68 1.32
C THR A 188 10.88 8.30 0.65
N GLY A 189 9.74 8.83 1.12
CA GLY A 189 8.41 8.47 0.67
C GLY A 189 7.87 7.21 1.34
N ALA A 190 8.46 6.76 2.45
CA ALA A 190 7.93 5.68 3.26
C ALA A 190 6.86 6.21 4.23
N PRO A 191 5.72 5.53 4.38
CA PRO A 191 4.67 5.96 5.29
C PRO A 191 5.11 5.81 6.76
N LEU A 192 4.82 6.84 7.56
CA LEU A 192 5.09 6.88 9.00
C LEU A 192 3.81 6.79 9.83
N ARG A 193 2.73 7.41 9.34
CA ARG A 193 1.45 7.46 10.07
C ARG A 193 0.29 7.60 9.11
N TYR A 194 -0.80 6.94 9.45
CA TYR A 194 -2.13 7.15 8.89
C TYR A 194 -3.09 7.48 10.02
N GLN A 195 -4.00 8.42 9.79
CA GLN A 195 -5.02 8.79 10.77
C GLN A 195 -6.37 8.95 10.08
N LEU A 196 -7.40 8.44 10.73
CA LEU A 196 -8.79 8.60 10.29
C LEU A 196 -9.72 8.74 11.51
N LYS A 197 -10.94 9.18 11.25
CA LYS A 197 -12.02 9.17 12.25
C LYS A 197 -12.86 7.91 12.08
N GLY A 198 -13.09 7.20 13.16
CA GLY A 198 -14.08 6.12 13.22
C GLY A 198 -15.52 6.66 13.12
N SER A 199 -16.49 5.77 12.89
CA SER A 199 -17.92 6.13 12.80
C SER A 199 -18.47 6.75 14.08
N ASP A 200 -17.81 6.54 15.21
CA ASP A 200 -18.13 7.11 16.53
C ASP A 200 -17.29 8.37 16.84
N ASN A 201 -16.66 8.98 15.84
CA ASN A 201 -15.72 10.10 15.95
C ASN A 201 -14.44 9.83 16.73
N SER A 202 -14.16 8.58 17.13
CA SER A 202 -12.87 8.23 17.70
C SER A 202 -11.75 8.43 16.69
N VAL A 203 -10.58 8.86 17.15
CA VAL A 203 -9.39 8.94 16.30
C VAL A 203 -8.74 7.56 16.25
N ILE A 204 -8.57 7.04 15.04
CA ILE A 204 -7.85 5.81 14.78
C ILE A 204 -6.54 6.19 14.07
N THR A 205 -5.42 5.78 14.65
CA THR A 205 -4.09 6.09 14.13
C THR A 205 -3.32 4.80 13.90
N SER A 206 -2.76 4.63 12.71
CA SER A 206 -1.77 3.59 12.42
C SER A 206 -0.38 4.22 12.46
N GLU A 207 0.46 3.81 13.39
CA GLU A 207 1.80 4.37 13.62
C GLU A 207 2.88 3.35 13.33
N ALA A 208 3.89 3.73 12.52
CA ALA A 208 5.03 2.88 12.22
C ALA A 208 5.75 2.45 13.51
N LEU A 209 6.12 1.16 13.57
CA LEU A 209 6.81 0.56 14.72
C LEU A 209 8.33 0.70 14.66
N GLN A 210 8.88 1.12 13.48
CA GLN A 210 10.31 1.27 13.22
C GLN A 210 10.67 2.71 12.90
#